data_29d678ee22b5cd66c801d981aa57d7f2
#
_entry.id   29d678ee22b5cd66c801d981aa57d7f2
#
_cell.length_a   1.000
_cell.length_b   1.000
_cell.length_c   1.000
_cell.angle_alpha   90.00
_cell.angle_beta   90.00
_cell.angle_gamma   90.00
#
_symmetry.space_group_name_H-M   'P 1'
#
loop_
_entity.id
_entity.type
_entity.pdbx_description
1 polymer ?
#
loop_
_entity_poly.entity_id
_entity_poly.type
_entity_poly.pdbx_seq_one_letter_code
_entity_poly.pdbx_strand_id
1 'polypeptide(L)'
;MEININCDLGEKSKHHSNENDPELLKIVNSANVACGFHAGDEDSMNQVVRISKENGVSIGAHPSFKDLENFGRKRISLSPGEIKKLIVDQYEILQKIAQNHGENVTHMKPHGALNNMACEDLELASILAKTIHDIDKNLIYLVPTGSKMEVAAKTLKMKIACEIFADRNYEDDGNLVSRKKPHALIIDPEQAKKHVLTMVKTQSLNCHSGKQIPCEIDSVCIHGDNAVSYTHLTLPTTPYV
;
A
#
# COMPACT_ATOMS: atom_id res chain seq x y z
N MET A 1 -9.87 -10.21 16.53
CA MET A 1 -8.83 -10.02 15.52
C MET A 1 -8.85 -8.54 15.23
N GLU A 2 -7.72 -7.89 15.35
CA GLU A 2 -7.55 -6.48 15.06
C GLU A 2 -6.96 -6.38 13.66
N ILE A 3 -7.55 -5.55 12.80
CA ILE A 3 -7.14 -5.38 11.41
C ILE A 3 -6.71 -3.92 11.23
N ASN A 4 -5.53 -3.71 10.67
CA ASN A 4 -5.05 -2.39 10.33
C ASN A 4 -5.80 -1.87 9.08
N ILE A 5 -6.09 -0.57 9.04
CA ILE A 5 -6.56 0.12 7.83
C ILE A 5 -5.45 1.03 7.34
N ASN A 6 -5.03 0.84 6.10
CA ASN A 6 -4.05 1.70 5.45
C ASN A 6 -4.63 2.42 4.25
N CYS A 7 -4.06 3.57 3.91
CA CYS A 7 -4.44 4.36 2.74
C CYS A 7 -3.22 4.96 2.06
N ASP A 8 -3.26 5.02 0.72
CA ASP A 8 -2.27 5.70 -0.09
C ASP A 8 -2.60 7.19 -0.11
N LEU A 9 -1.68 8.05 0.32
CA LEU A 9 -1.89 9.47 0.63
C LEU A 9 -0.75 10.34 0.09
N GLY A 10 -0.99 11.65 0.00
CA GLY A 10 -0.02 12.58 -0.58
C GLY A 10 0.14 12.43 -2.09
N GLU A 11 -0.79 11.74 -2.75
CA GLU A 11 -0.72 11.40 -4.18
C GLU A 11 -1.21 12.53 -5.10
N LYS A 12 -0.94 13.79 -4.72
CA LYS A 12 -1.26 14.95 -5.55
C LYS A 12 -0.64 14.84 -6.93
N SER A 13 -1.47 14.90 -7.98
CA SER A 13 -1.05 14.83 -9.38
C SER A 13 -2.07 15.51 -10.28
N LYS A 14 -1.81 15.53 -11.63
CA LYS A 14 -2.81 16.02 -12.60
C LYS A 14 -4.12 15.20 -12.62
N HIS A 15 -4.12 14.00 -12.05
CA HIS A 15 -5.23 13.05 -12.12
C HIS A 15 -5.84 12.77 -10.75
N HIS A 16 -5.17 13.15 -9.67
CA HIS A 16 -5.60 12.93 -8.30
C HIS A 16 -5.49 14.20 -7.48
N SER A 17 -6.56 14.52 -6.76
CA SER A 17 -6.56 15.52 -5.71
C SER A 17 -6.22 14.84 -4.38
N ASN A 18 -5.48 15.52 -3.51
CA ASN A 18 -5.21 15.09 -2.13
C ASN A 18 -6.04 15.89 -1.10
N GLU A 19 -7.12 16.53 -1.54
CA GLU A 19 -7.99 17.35 -0.68
C GLU A 19 -8.66 16.53 0.43
N ASN A 20 -8.86 15.23 0.19
CA ASN A 20 -9.51 14.33 1.14
C ASN A 20 -8.54 13.68 2.16
N ASP A 21 -7.23 13.83 1.96
CA ASP A 21 -6.22 13.22 2.83
C ASP A 21 -6.42 13.55 4.32
N PRO A 22 -6.74 14.81 4.72
CA PRO A 22 -6.99 15.13 6.12
C PRO A 22 -8.15 14.35 6.76
N GLU A 23 -9.20 14.07 6.00
CA GLU A 23 -10.34 13.30 6.51
C GLU A 23 -10.03 11.80 6.60
N LEU A 24 -9.30 11.26 5.62
CA LEU A 24 -8.82 9.88 5.63
C LEU A 24 -7.88 9.61 6.80
N LEU A 25 -6.99 10.56 7.12
CA LEU A 25 -6.08 10.47 8.25
C LEU A 25 -6.76 10.45 9.63
N LYS A 26 -8.06 10.75 9.71
CA LYS A 26 -8.85 10.60 10.96
C LYS A 26 -9.37 9.17 11.15
N ILE A 27 -9.36 8.34 10.11
CA ILE A 27 -9.99 7.02 10.13
C ILE A 27 -9.03 5.86 9.84
N VAL A 28 -7.84 6.12 9.28
CA VAL A 28 -6.85 5.08 9.00
C VAL A 28 -5.86 4.92 10.15
N ASN A 29 -5.20 3.76 10.21
CA ASN A 29 -4.14 3.48 11.17
C ASN A 29 -2.75 3.73 10.57
N SER A 30 -2.63 3.62 9.23
CA SER A 30 -1.36 3.73 8.52
C SER A 30 -1.52 4.53 7.22
N ALA A 31 -0.60 5.46 6.99
CA ALA A 31 -0.51 6.29 5.79
C ALA A 31 0.66 5.81 4.92
N ASN A 32 0.40 5.43 3.67
CA ASN A 32 1.45 5.16 2.69
C ASN A 32 1.68 6.45 1.89
N VAL A 33 2.77 7.15 2.19
CA VAL A 33 3.01 8.51 1.68
C VAL A 33 3.75 8.49 0.36
N ALA A 34 3.17 9.06 -0.68
CA ALA A 34 3.82 9.22 -1.98
C ALA A 34 5.11 10.04 -1.85
N CYS A 35 6.19 9.57 -2.49
CA CYS A 35 7.54 10.11 -2.30
C CYS A 35 8.01 10.99 -3.50
N GLY A 36 7.10 11.60 -4.25
CA GLY A 36 7.41 12.55 -5.31
C GLY A 36 7.80 11.93 -6.67
N PHE A 37 7.88 10.60 -6.80
CA PHE A 37 8.31 9.95 -8.05
C PHE A 37 7.14 9.60 -8.98
N HIS A 38 6.01 9.19 -8.44
CA HIS A 38 4.78 8.94 -9.19
C HIS A 38 3.73 10.01 -8.95
N ALA A 39 3.74 10.60 -7.77
CA ALA A 39 2.83 11.63 -7.32
C ALA A 39 3.41 12.35 -6.10
N GLY A 40 2.78 13.43 -5.70
CA GLY A 40 3.17 14.23 -4.55
C GLY A 40 4.38 15.12 -4.78
N ASP A 41 4.64 15.92 -3.79
CA ASP A 41 5.76 16.85 -3.68
C ASP A 41 6.16 17.01 -2.21
N GLU A 42 7.18 17.81 -1.92
CA GLU A 42 7.65 18.03 -0.55
C GLU A 42 6.55 18.62 0.34
N ASP A 43 5.71 19.51 -0.19
CA ASP A 43 4.61 20.12 0.56
C ASP A 43 3.55 19.09 0.94
N SER A 44 3.15 18.22 0.01
CA SER A 44 2.18 17.14 0.27
C SER A 44 2.72 16.14 1.29
N MET A 45 3.99 15.75 1.20
CA MET A 45 4.63 14.87 2.19
C MET A 45 4.64 15.51 3.58
N ASN A 46 5.05 16.78 3.69
CA ASN A 46 5.04 17.52 4.96
C ASN A 46 3.63 17.61 5.56
N GLN A 47 2.62 17.88 4.73
CA GLN A 47 1.23 17.96 5.17
C GLN A 47 0.74 16.61 5.72
N VAL A 48 0.93 15.51 4.97
CA VAL A 48 0.50 14.18 5.41
C VAL A 48 1.23 13.76 6.68
N VAL A 49 2.55 13.94 6.77
CA VAL A 49 3.34 13.60 7.96
C VAL A 49 2.86 14.37 9.18
N ARG A 50 2.63 15.69 9.07
CA ARG A 50 2.13 16.52 10.17
C ARG A 50 0.76 16.03 10.67
N ILE A 51 -0.19 15.81 9.73
CA ILE A 51 -1.54 15.38 10.10
C ILE A 51 -1.55 13.95 10.64
N SER A 52 -0.70 13.06 10.11
CA SER A 52 -0.50 11.70 10.63
C SER A 52 -0.08 11.75 12.10
N LYS A 53 0.91 12.56 12.43
CA LYS A 53 1.37 12.78 13.82
C LYS A 53 0.23 13.26 14.72
N GLU A 54 -0.55 14.25 14.29
CA GLU A 54 -1.67 14.81 15.05
C GLU A 54 -2.75 13.76 15.37
N ASN A 55 -2.91 12.76 14.49
CA ASN A 55 -3.93 11.71 14.62
C ASN A 55 -3.37 10.34 15.10
N GLY A 56 -2.06 10.24 15.39
CA GLY A 56 -1.45 8.98 15.81
C GLY A 56 -1.41 7.92 14.70
N VAL A 57 -1.35 8.35 13.43
CA VAL A 57 -1.31 7.48 12.25
C VAL A 57 0.14 7.15 11.92
N SER A 58 0.44 5.86 11.70
CA SER A 58 1.77 5.39 11.30
C SER A 58 2.15 5.89 9.92
N ILE A 59 3.41 6.32 9.74
CA ILE A 59 3.92 6.87 8.48
C ILE A 59 4.72 5.80 7.75
N GLY A 60 4.40 5.53 6.49
CA GLY A 60 5.11 4.61 5.62
C GLY A 60 5.49 5.22 4.28
N ALA A 61 6.59 4.74 3.69
CA ALA A 61 7.01 5.15 2.36
C ALA A 61 6.24 4.39 1.27
N HIS A 62 5.77 5.13 0.25
CA HIS A 62 5.04 4.58 -0.90
C HIS A 62 5.82 4.77 -2.21
N PRO A 63 6.98 4.06 -2.36
CA PRO A 63 7.86 4.26 -3.48
C PRO A 63 7.33 3.63 -4.77
N SER A 64 7.63 4.27 -5.89
CA SER A 64 7.23 3.85 -7.23
C SER A 64 8.31 4.11 -8.25
N PHE A 65 8.08 3.66 -9.48
CA PHE A 65 8.85 4.15 -10.64
C PHE A 65 8.71 5.67 -10.79
N LYS A 66 9.74 6.32 -11.32
CA LYS A 66 9.70 7.75 -11.66
C LYS A 66 8.85 7.96 -12.92
N ASP A 67 7.55 8.09 -12.73
CA ASP A 67 6.56 8.15 -13.81
C ASP A 67 5.35 9.00 -13.40
N LEU A 68 5.56 10.31 -13.31
CA LEU A 68 4.52 11.28 -12.97
C LEU A 68 3.39 11.32 -14.02
N GLU A 69 3.70 11.04 -15.29
CA GLU A 69 2.71 11.10 -16.36
C GLU A 69 1.65 10.02 -16.27
N ASN A 70 2.05 8.80 -15.90
CA ASN A 70 1.16 7.66 -15.80
C ASN A 70 0.91 7.24 -14.33
N PHE A 71 1.22 8.12 -13.40
CA PHE A 71 0.98 7.86 -11.98
C PHE A 71 1.64 6.56 -11.50
N GLY A 72 2.89 6.30 -11.92
CA GLY A 72 3.62 5.09 -11.57
C GLY A 72 3.02 3.78 -12.10
N ARG A 73 2.06 3.84 -13.03
CA ARG A 73 1.33 2.66 -13.53
C ARG A 73 1.95 2.05 -14.80
N LYS A 74 2.98 2.67 -15.37
CA LYS A 74 3.73 2.14 -16.52
C LYS A 74 4.73 1.11 -16.02
N ARG A 75 4.74 -0.09 -16.62
CA ARG A 75 5.77 -1.09 -16.35
C ARG A 75 7.11 -0.63 -16.91
N ILE A 76 8.13 -0.59 -16.08
CA ILE A 76 9.48 -0.15 -16.43
C ILE A 76 10.45 -1.24 -15.97
N SER A 77 11.31 -1.70 -16.87
CA SER A 77 12.39 -2.63 -16.54
C SER A 77 13.62 -1.85 -16.10
N LEU A 78 14.11 -2.16 -14.91
CA LEU A 78 15.30 -1.57 -14.31
C LEU A 78 16.23 -2.69 -13.85
N SER A 79 17.52 -2.42 -13.82
CA SER A 79 18.51 -3.32 -13.22
C SER A 79 18.32 -3.39 -11.69
N PRO A 80 18.82 -4.44 -11.03
CA PRO A 80 18.77 -4.56 -9.57
C PRO A 80 19.36 -3.34 -8.83
N GLY A 81 20.44 -2.77 -9.36
CA GLY A 81 21.07 -1.58 -8.78
C GLY A 81 20.21 -0.32 -8.90
N GLU A 82 19.52 -0.14 -10.03
CA GLU A 82 18.59 0.96 -10.24
C GLU A 82 17.35 0.82 -9.35
N ILE A 83 16.81 -0.39 -9.18
CA ILE A 83 15.70 -0.66 -8.27
C ILE A 83 16.10 -0.33 -6.83
N LYS A 84 17.29 -0.81 -6.39
CA LYS A 84 17.80 -0.50 -5.06
C LYS A 84 17.89 1.02 -4.85
N LYS A 85 18.51 1.74 -5.78
CA LYS A 85 18.64 3.19 -5.70
C LYS A 85 17.26 3.87 -5.67
N LEU A 86 16.34 3.43 -6.52
CA LEU A 86 14.97 3.97 -6.61
C LEU A 86 14.24 3.90 -5.26
N ILE A 87 14.36 2.78 -4.55
CA ILE A 87 13.70 2.57 -3.25
C ILE A 87 14.39 3.39 -2.16
N VAL A 88 15.72 3.37 -2.11
CA VAL A 88 16.50 4.08 -1.09
C VAL A 88 16.28 5.59 -1.20
N ASP A 89 16.40 6.17 -2.40
CA ASP A 89 16.21 7.61 -2.62
C ASP A 89 14.84 8.08 -2.09
N GLN A 90 13.77 7.34 -2.39
CA GLN A 90 12.41 7.70 -1.98
C GLN A 90 12.20 7.55 -0.47
N TYR A 91 12.73 6.47 0.11
CA TYR A 91 12.71 6.29 1.56
C TYR A 91 13.42 7.43 2.28
N GLU A 92 14.65 7.78 1.85
CA GLU A 92 15.46 8.83 2.49
C GLU A 92 14.77 10.20 2.43
N ILE A 93 14.11 10.54 1.32
CA ILE A 93 13.33 11.78 1.19
C ILE A 93 12.26 11.84 2.26
N LEU A 94 11.41 10.82 2.36
CA LEU A 94 10.32 10.81 3.32
C LEU A 94 10.81 10.69 4.76
N GLN A 95 11.84 9.88 5.03
CA GLN A 95 12.44 9.72 6.36
C GLN A 95 12.97 11.06 6.89
N LYS A 96 13.63 11.84 6.05
CA LYS A 96 14.10 13.18 6.42
C LYS A 96 12.95 14.10 6.79
N ILE A 97 11.85 14.08 6.01
CA ILE A 97 10.66 14.87 6.31
C ILE A 97 10.02 14.40 7.62
N ALA A 98 9.86 13.11 7.83
CA ALA A 98 9.32 12.56 9.07
C ALA A 98 10.15 13.00 10.28
N GLN A 99 11.48 12.91 10.20
CA GLN A 99 12.39 13.34 11.26
C GLN A 99 12.26 14.83 11.59
N ASN A 100 12.04 15.69 10.60
CA ASN A 100 11.80 17.12 10.84
C ASN A 100 10.53 17.38 11.69
N HIS A 101 9.58 16.45 11.65
CA HIS A 101 8.38 16.46 12.48
C HIS A 101 8.52 15.64 13.78
N GLY A 102 9.70 15.06 14.05
CA GLY A 102 9.95 14.20 15.21
C GLY A 102 9.32 12.80 15.11
N GLU A 103 9.08 12.34 13.89
CA GLU A 103 8.54 11.03 13.55
C GLU A 103 9.54 10.20 12.75
N ASN A 104 9.20 8.93 12.47
CA ASN A 104 9.99 8.05 11.63
C ASN A 104 9.08 7.30 10.66
N VAL A 105 9.65 6.90 9.52
CA VAL A 105 9.01 5.94 8.61
C VAL A 105 9.03 4.55 9.27
N THR A 106 7.86 3.94 9.44
CA THR A 106 7.68 2.67 10.16
C THR A 106 7.43 1.48 9.24
N HIS A 107 6.96 1.75 8.02
CA HIS A 107 6.62 0.71 7.04
C HIS A 107 6.90 1.17 5.61
N MET A 108 6.87 0.22 4.69
CA MET A 108 7.02 0.50 3.27
C MET A 108 6.06 -0.34 2.44
N LYS A 109 5.43 0.30 1.47
CA LYS A 109 4.50 -0.29 0.52
C LYS A 109 4.81 0.22 -0.89
N PRO A 110 5.32 -0.57 -1.83
CA PRO A 110 5.52 -0.14 -3.21
C PRO A 110 4.20 0.21 -3.89
N HIS A 111 4.23 1.19 -4.80
CA HIS A 111 3.08 1.66 -5.55
C HIS A 111 3.00 1.10 -6.96
N GLY A 112 1.79 0.97 -7.46
CA GLY A 112 1.44 0.87 -8.87
C GLY A 112 2.10 -0.28 -9.63
N ALA A 113 2.76 0.02 -10.75
CA ALA A 113 3.37 -1.01 -11.60
C ALA A 113 4.52 -1.74 -10.90
N LEU A 114 5.29 -1.05 -10.04
CA LEU A 114 6.36 -1.66 -9.27
C LEU A 114 5.83 -2.74 -8.33
N ASN A 115 4.76 -2.44 -7.60
CA ASN A 115 4.07 -3.40 -6.74
C ASN A 115 3.52 -4.58 -7.54
N ASN A 116 2.76 -4.31 -8.62
CA ASN A 116 2.12 -5.36 -9.40
C ASN A 116 3.14 -6.30 -10.06
N MET A 117 4.25 -5.75 -10.58
CA MET A 117 5.33 -6.57 -11.15
C MET A 117 5.99 -7.44 -10.08
N ALA A 118 6.22 -6.91 -8.89
CA ALA A 118 6.79 -7.66 -7.78
C ALA A 118 5.84 -8.74 -7.23
N CYS A 119 4.52 -8.55 -7.32
CA CYS A 119 3.54 -9.59 -6.99
C CYS A 119 3.63 -10.80 -7.92
N GLU A 120 4.01 -10.57 -9.19
CA GLU A 120 4.06 -11.58 -10.24
C GLU A 120 5.45 -12.24 -10.37
N ASP A 121 6.53 -11.50 -10.06
CA ASP A 121 7.93 -11.87 -10.29
C ASP A 121 8.70 -12.01 -8.98
N LEU A 122 9.15 -13.24 -8.67
CA LEU A 122 9.89 -13.54 -7.44
C LEU A 122 11.28 -12.91 -7.42
N GLU A 123 11.94 -12.72 -8.56
CA GLU A 123 13.25 -12.10 -8.61
C GLU A 123 13.14 -10.62 -8.22
N LEU A 124 12.22 -9.89 -8.84
CA LEU A 124 11.93 -8.50 -8.49
C LEU A 124 11.48 -8.37 -7.02
N ALA A 125 10.59 -9.24 -6.57
CA ALA A 125 10.14 -9.28 -5.18
C ALA A 125 11.30 -9.47 -4.20
N SER A 126 12.25 -10.36 -4.54
CA SER A 126 13.45 -10.62 -3.72
C SER A 126 14.39 -9.41 -3.67
N ILE A 127 14.56 -8.69 -4.79
CA ILE A 127 15.35 -7.46 -4.84
C ILE A 127 14.72 -6.39 -3.93
N LEU A 128 13.40 -6.19 -4.03
CA LEU A 128 12.67 -5.24 -3.17
C LEU A 128 12.78 -5.61 -1.69
N ALA A 129 12.44 -6.86 -1.34
CA ALA A 129 12.50 -7.35 0.03
C ALA A 129 13.90 -7.19 0.63
N LYS A 130 14.95 -7.59 -0.11
CA LYS A 130 16.33 -7.39 0.33
C LYS A 130 16.68 -5.92 0.51
N THR A 131 16.28 -5.06 -0.41
CA THR A 131 16.55 -3.62 -0.34
C THR A 131 15.93 -3.00 0.90
N ILE A 132 14.65 -3.30 1.16
CA ILE A 132 13.92 -2.78 2.32
C ILE A 132 14.55 -3.30 3.62
N HIS A 133 14.89 -4.59 3.67
CA HIS A 133 15.55 -5.19 4.82
C HIS A 133 16.93 -4.57 5.10
N ASP A 134 17.69 -4.24 4.05
CA ASP A 134 19.00 -3.61 4.17
C ASP A 134 18.91 -2.13 4.64
N ILE A 135 17.80 -1.43 4.36
CA ILE A 135 17.54 -0.07 4.86
C ILE A 135 17.34 -0.10 6.38
N ASP A 136 16.35 -0.84 6.85
CA ASP A 136 16.09 -1.04 8.28
C ASP A 136 15.34 -2.36 8.48
N LYS A 137 15.92 -3.25 9.30
CA LYS A 137 15.34 -4.55 9.67
C LYS A 137 14.04 -4.45 10.46
N ASN A 138 13.75 -3.27 11.01
CA ASN A 138 12.54 -3.01 11.77
C ASN A 138 11.37 -2.52 10.92
N LEU A 139 11.62 -2.07 9.69
CA LEU A 139 10.54 -1.68 8.77
C LEU A 139 9.57 -2.84 8.56
N ILE A 140 8.28 -2.54 8.67
CA ILE A 140 7.22 -3.46 8.28
C ILE A 140 7.08 -3.38 6.76
N TYR A 141 7.19 -4.50 6.07
CA TYR A 141 6.94 -4.56 4.64
C TYR A 141 5.46 -4.89 4.41
N LEU A 142 4.69 -3.93 3.91
CA LEU A 142 3.29 -4.12 3.54
C LEU A 142 3.24 -4.82 2.18
N VAL A 143 2.67 -6.02 2.15
CA VAL A 143 2.68 -6.87 0.96
C VAL A 143 1.28 -7.37 0.63
N PRO A 144 0.86 -7.38 -0.64
CA PRO A 144 -0.37 -8.04 -1.04
C PRO A 144 -0.33 -9.52 -0.67
N THR A 145 -1.36 -9.98 0.05
CA THR A 145 -1.45 -11.37 0.50
C THR A 145 -1.43 -12.36 -0.65
N GLY A 146 -0.76 -13.51 -0.50
CA GLY A 146 -0.61 -14.53 -1.52
C GLY A 146 0.38 -14.21 -2.64
N SER A 147 1.02 -13.04 -2.62
CA SER A 147 1.92 -12.58 -3.69
C SER A 147 3.35 -13.14 -3.58
N LYS A 148 4.14 -12.96 -4.66
CA LYS A 148 5.59 -13.25 -4.62
C LYS A 148 6.34 -12.33 -3.66
N MET A 149 5.81 -11.14 -3.37
CA MET A 149 6.37 -10.23 -2.37
C MET A 149 6.30 -10.83 -0.97
N GLU A 150 5.16 -11.43 -0.60
CA GLU A 150 5.03 -12.15 0.67
C GLU A 150 6.01 -13.32 0.78
N VAL A 151 6.15 -14.12 -0.29
CA VAL A 151 7.10 -15.24 -0.33
C VAL A 151 8.54 -14.76 -0.12
N ALA A 152 8.95 -13.71 -0.84
CA ALA A 152 10.29 -13.14 -0.73
C ALA A 152 10.58 -12.59 0.69
N ALA A 153 9.63 -11.85 1.25
CA ALA A 153 9.76 -11.25 2.58
C ALA A 153 9.80 -12.32 3.69
N LYS A 154 8.95 -13.34 3.62
CA LYS A 154 8.98 -14.49 4.57
C LYS A 154 10.30 -15.27 4.48
N THR A 155 10.89 -15.41 3.28
CA THR A 155 12.19 -16.05 3.09
C THR A 155 13.31 -15.31 3.85
N LEU A 156 13.24 -13.97 3.90
CA LEU A 156 14.16 -13.12 4.65
C LEU A 156 13.79 -12.94 6.13
N LYS A 157 12.70 -13.55 6.58
CA LYS A 157 12.14 -13.41 7.95
C LYS A 157 11.88 -11.95 8.33
N MET A 158 11.42 -11.15 7.38
CA MET A 158 11.07 -9.74 7.60
C MET A 158 9.80 -9.62 8.46
N LYS A 159 9.66 -8.47 9.11
CA LYS A 159 8.35 -8.04 9.62
C LYS A 159 7.47 -7.68 8.43
N ILE A 160 6.34 -8.36 8.27
CA ILE A 160 5.40 -8.11 7.19
C ILE A 160 4.01 -7.83 7.73
N ALA A 161 3.21 -7.14 6.94
CA ALA A 161 1.76 -7.08 7.07
C ALA A 161 1.13 -7.47 5.73
N CYS A 162 0.34 -8.53 5.75
CA CYS A 162 -0.37 -9.04 4.58
C CYS A 162 -1.61 -8.21 4.33
N GLU A 163 -1.70 -7.54 3.18
CA GLU A 163 -2.82 -6.65 2.86
C GLU A 163 -3.80 -7.23 1.86
N ILE A 164 -5.05 -6.85 2.02
CA ILE A 164 -6.10 -6.96 1.01
C ILE A 164 -6.59 -5.57 0.62
N PHE A 165 -7.27 -5.47 -0.53
CA PHE A 165 -7.81 -4.22 -1.06
C PHE A 165 -9.34 -4.21 -0.95
N ALA A 166 -9.89 -3.14 -0.36
CA ALA A 166 -11.34 -3.04 -0.16
C ALA A 166 -12.11 -2.87 -1.47
N ASP A 167 -11.50 -2.22 -2.45
CA ASP A 167 -12.13 -1.79 -3.71
C ASP A 167 -11.67 -2.58 -4.94
N ARG A 168 -10.96 -3.71 -4.74
CA ARG A 168 -10.38 -4.50 -5.83
C ARG A 168 -10.86 -5.94 -5.84
N ASN A 169 -11.10 -6.47 -7.03
CA ASN A 169 -11.34 -7.89 -7.24
C ASN A 169 -10.04 -8.64 -7.54
N TYR A 170 -10.07 -9.96 -7.28
CA TYR A 170 -8.94 -10.87 -7.43
C TYR A 170 -9.20 -11.92 -8.52
N GLU A 171 -8.15 -12.27 -9.25
CA GLU A 171 -8.12 -13.42 -10.17
C GLU A 171 -7.92 -14.74 -9.39
N ASP A 172 -8.10 -15.87 -10.05
CA ASP A 172 -7.99 -17.20 -9.43
C ASP A 172 -6.56 -17.60 -9.02
N ASP A 173 -5.58 -16.81 -9.38
CA ASP A 173 -4.18 -16.93 -8.95
C ASP A 173 -3.83 -16.03 -7.75
N GLY A 174 -4.79 -15.26 -7.26
CA GLY A 174 -4.63 -14.30 -6.15
C GLY A 174 -4.14 -12.91 -6.55
N ASN A 175 -3.82 -12.68 -7.81
CA ASN A 175 -3.44 -11.36 -8.30
C ASN A 175 -4.68 -10.46 -8.46
N LEU A 176 -4.45 -9.13 -8.40
CA LEU A 176 -5.51 -8.16 -8.65
C LEU A 176 -5.99 -8.23 -10.10
N VAL A 177 -7.30 -8.19 -10.31
CA VAL A 177 -7.89 -8.07 -11.64
C VAL A 177 -7.36 -6.80 -12.31
N SER A 178 -6.90 -6.92 -13.55
CA SER A 178 -6.38 -5.79 -14.32
C SER A 178 -7.40 -4.67 -14.42
N ARG A 179 -7.00 -3.41 -14.14
CA ARG A 179 -7.87 -2.22 -14.25
C ARG A 179 -8.48 -2.03 -15.66
N LYS A 180 -7.98 -2.73 -16.67
CA LYS A 180 -8.55 -2.74 -18.03
C LYS A 180 -9.81 -3.60 -18.16
N LYS A 181 -10.08 -4.48 -17.18
CA LYS A 181 -11.28 -5.33 -17.17
C LYS A 181 -12.44 -4.62 -16.46
N PRO A 182 -13.70 -4.81 -16.91
CA PRO A 182 -14.86 -4.05 -16.39
C PRO A 182 -15.18 -4.31 -14.91
N HIS A 183 -14.72 -5.41 -14.33
CA HIS A 183 -14.98 -5.79 -12.93
C HIS A 183 -13.72 -5.71 -12.06
N ALA A 184 -12.74 -4.89 -12.45
CA ALA A 184 -11.51 -4.72 -11.67
C ALA A 184 -11.74 -3.98 -10.35
N LEU A 185 -12.71 -3.05 -10.33
CA LEU A 185 -13.01 -2.19 -9.20
C LEU A 185 -14.37 -2.51 -8.60
N ILE A 186 -14.45 -2.42 -7.28
CA ILE A 186 -15.70 -2.41 -6.52
C ILE A 186 -15.95 -0.95 -6.16
N ILE A 187 -17.02 -0.36 -6.71
CA ILE A 187 -17.35 1.06 -6.54
C ILE A 187 -18.52 1.28 -5.57
N ASP A 188 -19.29 0.23 -5.31
CA ASP A 188 -20.38 0.28 -4.34
C ASP A 188 -19.86 0.02 -2.92
N PRO A 189 -20.08 0.96 -1.99
CA PRO A 189 -19.54 0.87 -0.63
C PRO A 189 -20.03 -0.33 0.17
N GLU A 190 -21.30 -0.71 0.03
CA GLU A 190 -21.84 -1.87 0.78
C GLU A 190 -21.30 -3.20 0.21
N GLN A 191 -21.08 -3.27 -1.10
CA GLN A 191 -20.41 -4.42 -1.71
C GLN A 191 -18.96 -4.53 -1.24
N ALA A 192 -18.21 -3.42 -1.21
CA ALA A 192 -16.84 -3.41 -0.72
C ALA A 192 -16.74 -3.82 0.75
N LYS A 193 -17.62 -3.29 1.60
CA LYS A 193 -17.71 -3.69 3.01
C LYS A 193 -17.99 -5.19 3.16
N LYS A 194 -18.98 -5.71 2.42
CA LYS A 194 -19.28 -7.14 2.43
C LYS A 194 -18.11 -7.98 1.95
N HIS A 195 -17.43 -7.53 0.90
CA HIS A 195 -16.24 -8.18 0.33
C HIS A 195 -15.13 -8.30 1.38
N VAL A 196 -14.75 -7.19 2.01
CA VAL A 196 -13.73 -7.14 3.08
C VAL A 196 -14.14 -8.03 4.26
N LEU A 197 -15.37 -7.85 4.80
CA LEU A 197 -15.83 -8.62 5.95
C LEU A 197 -15.83 -10.12 5.67
N THR A 198 -16.16 -10.54 4.45
CA THR A 198 -16.14 -11.95 4.07
C THR A 198 -14.68 -12.45 4.07
N MET A 199 -13.75 -11.77 3.41
CA MET A 199 -12.34 -12.17 3.37
C MET A 199 -11.72 -12.25 4.77
N VAL A 200 -11.96 -11.25 5.62
CA VAL A 200 -11.46 -11.21 6.99
C VAL A 200 -12.04 -12.36 7.84
N LYS A 201 -13.35 -12.65 7.72
CA LYS A 201 -14.01 -13.73 8.47
C LYS A 201 -13.54 -15.12 8.02
N THR A 202 -13.34 -15.31 6.72
CA THR A 202 -12.96 -16.61 6.15
C THR A 202 -11.45 -16.81 6.08
N GLN A 203 -10.66 -15.75 6.37
CA GLN A 203 -9.20 -15.75 6.20
C GLN A 203 -8.83 -16.26 4.81
N SER A 204 -9.46 -15.67 3.78
CA SER A 204 -9.24 -16.05 2.38
C SER A 204 -9.50 -14.88 1.45
N LEU A 205 -8.76 -14.82 0.33
CA LEU A 205 -9.14 -13.97 -0.81
C LEU A 205 -10.41 -14.50 -1.46
N ASN A 206 -11.33 -13.61 -1.78
CA ASN A 206 -12.50 -13.92 -2.59
C ASN A 206 -12.22 -13.53 -4.04
N CYS A 207 -11.95 -14.51 -4.90
CA CYS A 207 -11.72 -14.28 -6.33
C CYS A 207 -13.04 -13.93 -7.04
N HIS A 208 -12.93 -13.19 -8.14
CA HIS A 208 -14.08 -12.81 -8.96
C HIS A 208 -14.90 -14.01 -9.47
N SER A 209 -14.26 -15.15 -9.70
CA SER A 209 -14.92 -16.42 -10.06
C SER A 209 -15.76 -17.04 -8.95
N GLY A 210 -15.58 -16.59 -7.69
CA GLY A 210 -16.12 -17.23 -6.50
C GLY A 210 -15.17 -18.20 -5.82
N LYS A 211 -13.97 -18.43 -6.37
CA LYS A 211 -12.91 -19.21 -5.71
C LYS A 211 -12.45 -18.49 -4.47
N GLN A 212 -12.15 -19.27 -3.42
CA GLN A 212 -11.52 -18.77 -2.20
C GLN A 212 -10.09 -19.30 -2.09
N ILE A 213 -9.15 -18.43 -1.75
CA ILE A 213 -7.74 -18.76 -1.56
C ILE A 213 -7.39 -18.44 -0.09
N PRO A 214 -7.12 -19.46 0.75
CA PRO A 214 -6.72 -19.22 2.15
C PRO A 214 -5.48 -18.33 2.23
N CYS A 215 -5.49 -17.36 3.12
CA CYS A 215 -4.40 -16.39 3.28
C CYS A 215 -4.40 -15.75 4.68
N GLU A 216 -3.29 -15.11 5.02
CA GLU A 216 -3.18 -14.22 6.19
C GLU A 216 -3.67 -12.82 5.80
N ILE A 217 -4.37 -12.13 6.70
CA ILE A 217 -4.86 -10.76 6.48
C ILE A 217 -4.57 -9.96 7.74
N ASP A 218 -3.67 -8.98 7.62
CA ASP A 218 -3.28 -8.08 8.71
C ASP A 218 -3.78 -6.66 8.45
N SER A 219 -3.93 -6.27 7.18
CA SER A 219 -4.28 -4.90 6.79
C SER A 219 -5.26 -4.86 5.63
N VAL A 220 -6.10 -3.82 5.62
CA VAL A 220 -7.03 -3.51 4.53
C VAL A 220 -6.63 -2.17 3.94
N CYS A 221 -6.31 -2.16 2.64
CA CYS A 221 -6.06 -0.93 1.89
C CYS A 221 -7.37 -0.32 1.40
N ILE A 222 -7.53 0.99 1.64
CA ILE A 222 -8.58 1.82 1.05
C ILE A 222 -7.91 2.92 0.19
N HIS A 223 -8.59 3.35 -0.89
CA HIS A 223 -8.08 4.39 -1.78
C HIS A 223 -8.96 5.64 -1.71
N GLY A 224 -8.37 6.82 -1.56
CA GLY A 224 -9.07 8.09 -1.39
C GLY A 224 -9.87 8.57 -2.61
N ASP A 225 -9.61 8.03 -3.78
CA ASP A 225 -10.30 8.31 -5.04
C ASP A 225 -11.59 7.48 -5.25
N ASN A 226 -11.91 6.61 -4.29
CA ASN A 226 -13.10 5.75 -4.38
C ASN A 226 -14.09 6.06 -3.23
N ALA A 227 -15.39 6.14 -3.53
CA ALA A 227 -16.46 6.34 -2.54
C ALA A 227 -16.47 5.29 -1.41
N VAL A 228 -15.86 4.13 -1.64
CA VAL A 228 -15.64 3.06 -0.64
C VAL A 228 -14.88 3.56 0.58
N SER A 229 -13.96 4.51 0.41
CA SER A 229 -13.11 5.04 1.49
C SER A 229 -13.90 5.80 2.56
N TYR A 230 -15.08 6.29 2.23
CA TYR A 230 -15.95 7.06 3.12
C TYR A 230 -17.00 6.21 3.84
N THR A 231 -17.12 4.94 3.48
CA THR A 231 -17.92 4.02 4.28
C THR A 231 -17.09 3.62 5.49
N HIS A 232 -17.53 4.06 6.66
CA HIS A 232 -16.99 3.61 7.94
C HIS A 232 -16.99 2.08 7.97
N LEU A 233 -15.85 1.48 7.60
CA LEU A 233 -15.59 0.09 7.88
C LEU A 233 -15.53 -0.02 9.40
N THR A 234 -16.66 -0.35 10.03
CA THR A 234 -16.74 -0.66 11.46
C THR A 234 -16.06 -2.00 11.70
N LEU A 235 -14.77 -2.07 11.37
CA LEU A 235 -13.89 -3.14 11.77
C LEU A 235 -13.31 -2.76 13.14
N PRO A 236 -13.12 -3.71 14.06
CA PRO A 236 -12.35 -3.44 15.26
C PRO A 236 -10.91 -3.17 14.85
N THR A 237 -10.53 -1.89 14.87
CA THR A 237 -9.19 -1.42 14.45
C THR A 237 -8.38 -1.03 15.66
N THR A 238 -7.10 -1.39 15.68
CA THR A 238 -6.11 -0.82 16.60
C THR A 238 -4.90 -0.32 15.82
N PRO A 239 -4.30 0.81 16.27
CA PRO A 239 -3.03 1.26 15.72
C PRO A 239 -1.94 0.21 16.01
N TYR A 240 -1.07 -0.06 15.05
CA TYR A 240 0.21 -0.71 15.34
C TYR A 240 1.07 0.29 16.12
N VAL A 241 1.39 -0.05 17.36
CA VAL A 241 2.37 0.64 18.19
C VAL A 241 3.74 0.08 17.90
#